data_f33f521e84790e938ca47bd5c51ce1c6
#
_entry.id   f33f521e84790e938ca47bd5c51ce1c6
#
_cell.length_a   1.000
_cell.length_b   1.000
_cell.length_c   1.000
_cell.angle_alpha   90.00
_cell.angle_beta   90.00
_cell.angle_gamma   90.00
#
_symmetry.space_group_name_H-M   'P 1'
#
loop_
_entity.id
_entity.type
_entity.pdbx_description
1 polymer ?
#
loop_
_entity_poly.entity_id
_entity_poly.type
_entity_poly.pdbx_seq_one_letter_code
_entity_poly.pdbx_strand_id
1 'polypeptide(L)'
;TLKPRIIERLNHAGVDMIMFGIQTGSDHIRNKIYERPGTNAEVIELVREITKYKRIKIRYDMILDNDFETKETLKECIDLILHLPKPVLFNLFSLKHFPGYPLTKKAIEAGHVTEEEVGDWPEQIKSTTENWKYKPRWIKRKKTRTKQLQRLNNIIWLICWNRASDRVVKYGVFGKSIGSRIVFHYLNIKACLLGTIVGGDANQHSRWHYLFYTNKWTAYPLQTLKLLSTGNFKQLSLKLNKIWLRTAMKSSVKWNNLT
;
A
#
# COMPACT_ATOMS: atom_id res chain seq x y z
N THR A 1 5.45 19.13 13.72
CA THR A 1 5.99 17.93 14.41
C THR A 1 5.25 17.75 15.73
N LEU A 2 4.77 16.53 16.03
CA LEU A 2 4.12 16.20 17.30
C LEU A 2 5.16 16.28 18.44
N LYS A 3 4.96 17.19 19.39
CA LYS A 3 5.81 17.31 20.57
C LYS A 3 5.46 16.22 21.60
N PRO A 4 6.40 15.74 22.43
CA PRO A 4 6.14 14.70 23.46
C PRO A 4 4.94 15.00 24.35
N ARG A 5 4.78 16.25 24.79
CA ARG A 5 3.62 16.71 25.60
C ARG A 5 2.27 16.49 24.88
N ILE A 6 2.25 16.62 23.55
CA ILE A 6 1.01 16.39 22.78
C ILE A 6 0.68 14.90 22.74
N ILE A 7 1.70 14.05 22.56
CA ILE A 7 1.53 12.58 22.55
C ILE A 7 0.99 12.11 23.91
N GLU A 8 1.54 12.61 25.00
CA GLU A 8 1.06 12.34 26.36
C GLU A 8 -0.44 12.72 26.52
N ARG A 9 -0.80 13.92 26.10
CA ARG A 9 -2.21 14.39 26.15
C ARG A 9 -3.14 13.52 25.29
N LEU A 10 -2.70 13.09 24.11
CA LEU A 10 -3.44 12.16 23.25
C LEU A 10 -3.65 10.81 23.94
N ASN A 11 -2.63 10.31 24.63
CA ASN A 11 -2.75 9.08 25.40
C ASN A 11 -3.73 9.22 26.57
N HIS A 12 -3.68 10.32 27.32
CA HIS A 12 -4.65 10.61 28.38
C HIS A 12 -6.09 10.78 27.86
N ALA A 13 -6.24 11.39 26.69
CA ALA A 13 -7.54 11.53 26.03
C ALA A 13 -8.12 10.21 25.48
N GLY A 14 -7.35 9.11 25.58
CA GLY A 14 -7.82 7.78 25.18
C GLY A 14 -7.62 7.47 23.69
N VAL A 15 -6.78 8.22 22.98
CA VAL A 15 -6.43 7.92 21.58
C VAL A 15 -5.74 6.55 21.52
N ASP A 16 -6.22 5.69 20.63
CA ASP A 16 -5.70 4.33 20.42
C ASP A 16 -4.97 4.16 19.07
N MET A 17 -5.11 5.13 18.16
CA MET A 17 -4.44 5.14 16.87
C MET A 17 -4.03 6.53 16.44
N ILE A 18 -2.78 6.64 15.98
CA ILE A 18 -2.28 7.83 15.29
C ILE A 18 -1.93 7.42 13.86
N MET A 19 -2.47 8.15 12.89
CA MET A 19 -2.16 7.97 11.47
C MET A 19 -1.45 9.19 10.94
N PHE A 20 -0.32 9.01 10.27
CA PHE A 20 0.38 10.11 9.62
C PHE A 20 1.09 9.69 8.34
N GLY A 21 1.16 10.64 7.41
CA GLY A 21 1.80 10.45 6.12
C GLY A 21 3.30 10.63 6.19
N ILE A 22 4.06 9.54 6.08
CA ILE A 22 5.49 9.60 5.78
C ILE A 22 5.69 9.96 4.30
N GLN A 23 4.81 9.47 3.45
CA GLN A 23 4.75 9.57 2.00
C GLN A 23 5.91 8.87 1.28
N THR A 24 7.15 9.06 1.72
CA THR A 24 8.37 8.47 1.17
C THR A 24 9.43 8.31 2.25
N GLY A 25 10.34 7.38 2.07
CA GLY A 25 11.53 7.23 2.89
C GLY A 25 12.76 7.96 2.33
N SER A 26 12.62 8.72 1.25
CA SER A 26 13.70 9.55 0.73
C SER A 26 13.53 11.00 1.16
N ASP A 27 14.54 11.53 1.86
CA ASP A 27 14.56 12.93 2.28
C ASP A 27 14.58 13.87 1.05
N HIS A 28 15.24 13.45 -0.05
CA HIS A 28 15.24 14.20 -1.30
C HIS A 28 13.83 14.31 -1.89
N ILE A 29 13.13 13.18 -2.07
CA ILE A 29 11.76 13.17 -2.60
C ILE A 29 10.81 13.94 -1.67
N ARG A 30 10.94 13.74 -0.35
CA ARG A 30 10.11 14.42 0.63
C ARG A 30 10.26 15.94 0.55
N ASN A 31 11.50 16.45 0.56
CA ASN A 31 11.76 17.88 0.68
C ASN A 31 11.68 18.60 -0.68
N LYS A 32 12.15 17.98 -1.78
CA LYS A 32 12.25 18.66 -3.08
C LYS A 32 11.07 18.40 -4.01
N ILE A 33 10.49 17.21 -3.95
CA ILE A 33 9.39 16.83 -4.84
C ILE A 33 8.05 17.08 -4.16
N TYR A 34 7.88 16.60 -2.91
CA TYR A 34 6.62 16.77 -2.19
C TYR A 34 6.56 18.08 -1.38
N GLU A 35 7.66 18.82 -1.28
CA GLU A 35 7.76 20.08 -0.52
C GLU A 35 7.29 19.93 0.94
N ARG A 36 7.59 18.78 1.53
CA ARG A 36 7.27 18.47 2.92
C ARG A 36 8.56 18.44 3.75
N PRO A 37 8.79 19.44 4.63
CA PRO A 37 10.01 19.49 5.43
C PRO A 37 10.07 18.32 6.40
N GLY A 38 11.27 17.84 6.66
CA GLY A 38 11.56 16.80 7.64
C GLY A 38 12.53 15.74 7.15
N THR A 39 13.03 14.96 8.09
CA THR A 39 14.05 13.93 7.86
C THR A 39 13.58 12.56 8.34
N ASN A 40 14.21 11.49 7.86
CA ASN A 40 13.96 10.15 8.34
C ASN A 40 14.33 9.99 9.83
N ALA A 41 15.36 10.71 10.29
CA ALA A 41 15.74 10.70 11.70
C ALA A 41 14.62 11.25 12.60
N GLU A 42 14.02 12.37 12.22
CA GLU A 42 12.88 12.95 12.94
C GLU A 42 11.65 12.03 12.95
N VAL A 43 11.39 11.33 11.84
CA VAL A 43 10.31 10.32 11.77
C VAL A 43 10.58 9.19 12.76
N ILE A 44 11.80 8.64 12.78
CA ILE A 44 12.16 7.52 13.66
C ILE A 44 12.08 7.96 15.13
N GLU A 45 12.54 9.16 15.46
CA GLU A 45 12.47 9.70 16.81
C GLU A 45 11.03 9.88 17.27
N LEU A 46 10.20 10.52 16.45
CA LEU A 46 8.77 10.68 16.73
C LEU A 46 8.08 9.34 16.98
N VAL A 47 8.37 8.35 16.16
CA VAL A 47 7.79 7.01 16.29
C VAL A 47 8.24 6.35 17.59
N ARG A 48 9.52 6.47 17.96
CA ARG A 48 10.03 5.96 19.24
C ARG A 48 9.32 6.60 20.43
N GLU A 49 9.06 7.91 20.38
CA GLU A 49 8.30 8.60 21.42
C GLU A 49 6.87 8.05 21.54
N ILE A 50 6.17 7.89 20.42
CA ILE A 50 4.80 7.37 20.42
C ILE A 50 4.76 5.93 20.95
N THR A 51 5.74 5.09 20.62
CA THR A 51 5.78 3.66 21.01
C THR A 51 6.01 3.44 22.51
N LYS A 52 6.40 4.46 23.27
CA LYS A 52 6.39 4.43 24.74
C LYS A 52 4.98 4.18 25.30
N TYR A 53 3.96 4.58 24.58
CA TYR A 53 2.56 4.42 24.94
C TYR A 53 1.96 3.18 24.24
N LYS A 54 2.00 2.02 24.90
CA LYS A 54 1.61 0.71 24.34
C LYS A 54 0.18 0.65 23.77
N ARG A 55 -0.70 1.54 24.23
CA ARG A 55 -2.07 1.66 23.75
C ARG A 55 -2.14 2.24 22.34
N ILE A 56 -1.25 3.18 22.01
CA ILE A 56 -1.31 3.93 20.75
C ILE A 56 -0.67 3.10 19.63
N LYS A 57 -1.48 2.72 18.66
CA LYS A 57 -1.02 2.10 17.41
C LYS A 57 -0.67 3.17 16.41
N ILE A 58 0.37 2.94 15.61
CA ILE A 58 0.79 3.86 14.56
C ILE A 58 0.45 3.25 13.21
N ARG A 59 -0.18 4.06 12.35
CA ARG A 59 -0.42 3.73 10.94
C ARG A 59 0.25 4.76 10.06
N TYR A 60 1.00 4.32 9.09
CA TYR A 60 1.75 5.17 8.17
C TYR A 60 1.10 5.17 6.80
N ASP A 61 1.02 6.34 6.16
CA ASP A 61 0.68 6.47 4.76
C ASP A 61 1.94 6.66 3.92
N MET A 62 2.11 5.86 2.88
CA MET A 62 3.25 5.93 1.97
C MET A 62 2.75 5.87 0.52
N ILE A 63 3.36 6.71 -0.32
CA ILE A 63 3.10 6.75 -1.75
C ILE A 63 4.20 5.97 -2.45
N LEU A 64 3.81 4.96 -3.20
CA LEU A 64 4.66 4.22 -4.12
C LEU A 64 4.29 4.58 -5.56
N ASP A 65 5.05 4.08 -6.53
CA ASP A 65 4.84 4.39 -7.94
C ASP A 65 5.00 5.88 -8.28
N ASN A 66 5.82 6.60 -7.52
CA ASN A 66 6.19 7.97 -7.83
C ASN A 66 7.13 8.02 -9.05
N ASP A 67 6.86 8.90 -9.99
CA ASP A 67 7.62 9.00 -11.23
C ASP A 67 9.03 9.57 -11.04
N PHE A 68 9.27 10.26 -9.93
CA PHE A 68 10.58 10.79 -9.53
C PHE A 68 11.45 9.79 -8.76
N GLU A 69 10.96 8.57 -8.50
CA GLU A 69 11.72 7.56 -7.78
C GLU A 69 12.88 7.02 -8.59
N THR A 70 14.01 6.89 -7.93
CA THR A 70 15.19 6.17 -8.39
C THR A 70 15.39 4.89 -7.59
N LYS A 71 16.38 4.10 -7.99
CA LYS A 71 16.77 2.91 -7.23
C LYS A 71 17.26 3.27 -5.83
N GLU A 72 17.98 4.37 -5.70
CA GLU A 72 18.56 4.88 -4.48
C GLU A 72 17.46 5.35 -3.54
N THR A 73 16.53 6.18 -4.00
CA THR A 73 15.42 6.68 -3.19
C THR A 73 14.50 5.57 -2.68
N LEU A 74 14.28 4.52 -3.47
CA LEU A 74 13.52 3.33 -3.04
C LEU A 74 14.29 2.50 -2.01
N LYS A 75 15.62 2.45 -2.08
CA LYS A 75 16.43 1.82 -1.03
C LYS A 75 16.39 2.60 0.27
N GLU A 76 16.39 3.94 0.22
CA GLU A 76 16.17 4.79 1.39
C GLU A 76 14.79 4.51 2.03
N CYS A 77 13.74 4.31 1.22
CA CYS A 77 12.43 3.91 1.71
C CYS A 77 12.47 2.55 2.44
N ILE A 78 13.17 1.56 1.86
CA ILE A 78 13.34 0.26 2.51
C ILE A 78 14.09 0.40 3.83
N ASP A 79 15.17 1.17 3.84
CA ASP A 79 15.98 1.39 5.04
C ASP A 79 15.18 2.05 6.15
N LEU A 80 14.42 3.10 5.85
CA LEU A 80 13.52 3.72 6.83
C LEU A 80 12.56 2.69 7.44
N ILE A 81 11.85 1.90 6.61
CA ILE A 81 10.87 0.92 7.09
C ILE A 81 11.53 -0.14 7.99
N LEU A 82 12.76 -0.52 7.68
CA LEU A 82 13.52 -1.49 8.49
C LEU A 82 13.94 -0.92 9.85
N HIS A 83 14.02 0.39 10.01
CA HIS A 83 14.32 1.07 11.28
C HIS A 83 13.07 1.42 12.11
N LEU A 84 11.87 1.29 11.53
CA LEU A 84 10.63 1.53 12.28
C LEU A 84 10.34 0.37 13.25
N PRO A 85 9.83 0.67 14.46
CA PRO A 85 9.38 -0.37 15.41
C PRO A 85 8.32 -1.30 14.80
N LYS A 86 8.46 -2.58 15.05
CA LYS A 86 7.54 -3.62 14.54
C LYS A 86 6.45 -3.99 15.57
N PRO A 87 5.26 -4.39 15.12
CA PRO A 87 4.81 -4.51 13.73
C PRO A 87 4.50 -3.15 13.11
N VAL A 88 4.84 -2.97 11.84
CA VAL A 88 4.47 -1.78 11.08
C VAL A 88 3.08 -1.94 10.46
N LEU A 89 2.31 -0.84 10.41
CA LEU A 89 1.02 -0.77 9.75
C LEU A 89 1.08 0.33 8.68
N PHE A 90 0.91 -0.05 7.41
CA PHE A 90 0.99 0.90 6.30
C PHE A 90 -0.28 0.91 5.44
N ASN A 91 -0.65 2.12 5.03
CA ASN A 91 -1.46 2.35 3.86
C ASN A 91 -0.50 2.66 2.69
N LEU A 92 -0.54 1.85 1.65
CA LEU A 92 0.30 2.02 0.48
C LEU A 92 -0.54 2.48 -0.71
N PHE A 93 -0.17 3.63 -1.25
CA PHE A 93 -0.86 4.26 -2.37
C PHE A 93 0.04 4.29 -3.60
N SER A 94 -0.55 4.21 -4.79
CA SER A 94 0.12 4.58 -6.03
C SER A 94 -0.07 6.06 -6.28
N LEU A 95 1.00 6.76 -6.68
CA LEU A 95 0.88 8.17 -7.05
C LEU A 95 -0.13 8.35 -8.19
N LYS A 96 -1.00 9.33 -8.02
CA LYS A 96 -1.92 9.82 -9.03
C LYS A 96 -1.66 11.30 -9.29
N HIS A 97 -1.69 11.68 -10.54
CA HIS A 97 -1.57 13.06 -10.97
C HIS A 97 -2.97 13.64 -11.16
N PHE A 98 -3.22 14.78 -10.53
CA PHE A 98 -4.47 15.51 -10.66
C PHE A 98 -4.24 16.82 -11.41
N PRO A 99 -5.15 17.22 -12.33
CA PRO A 99 -5.03 18.46 -13.06
C PRO A 99 -4.85 19.68 -12.13
N GLY A 100 -3.94 20.57 -12.47
CA GLY A 100 -3.70 21.82 -11.73
C GLY A 100 -2.85 21.69 -10.46
N TYR A 101 -2.52 20.48 -9.98
CA TYR A 101 -1.66 20.33 -8.79
C TYR A 101 -0.18 20.63 -9.10
N PRO A 102 0.55 21.28 -8.16
CA PRO A 102 1.97 21.60 -8.35
C PRO A 102 2.83 20.37 -8.69
N LEU A 103 2.60 19.24 -8.04
CA LEU A 103 3.30 17.99 -8.30
C LEU A 103 3.06 17.49 -9.74
N THR A 104 1.84 17.64 -10.25
CA THR A 104 1.50 17.28 -11.62
C THR A 104 2.23 18.14 -12.63
N LYS A 105 2.29 19.47 -12.39
CA LYS A 105 3.07 20.40 -13.22
C LYS A 105 4.55 20.01 -13.27
N LYS A 106 5.16 19.73 -12.11
CA LYS A 106 6.54 19.21 -12.03
C LYS A 106 6.74 17.93 -12.84
N ALA A 107 5.78 17.01 -12.79
CA ALA A 107 5.87 15.75 -13.53
C ALA A 107 5.75 15.93 -15.04
N ILE A 108 4.92 16.88 -15.51
CA ILE A 108 4.80 17.25 -16.92
C ILE A 108 6.10 17.94 -17.40
N GLU A 109 6.59 18.92 -16.65
CA GLU A 109 7.84 19.64 -16.95
C GLU A 109 9.05 18.68 -17.01
N ALA A 110 9.08 17.68 -16.16
CA ALA A 110 10.11 16.63 -16.16
C ALA A 110 9.90 15.55 -17.24
N GLY A 111 8.83 15.62 -18.04
CA GLY A 111 8.51 14.64 -19.08
C GLY A 111 8.11 13.26 -18.55
N HIS A 112 7.70 13.16 -17.29
CA HIS A 112 7.27 11.90 -16.68
C HIS A 112 5.85 11.50 -17.08
N VAL A 113 4.99 12.50 -17.29
CA VAL A 113 3.60 12.35 -17.75
C VAL A 113 3.25 13.45 -18.73
N THR A 114 2.28 13.21 -19.60
CA THR A 114 1.72 14.24 -20.49
C THR A 114 0.41 14.79 -19.93
N GLU A 115 -0.03 15.95 -20.42
CA GLU A 115 -1.33 16.51 -20.04
C GLU A 115 -2.48 15.55 -20.40
N GLU A 116 -2.39 14.87 -21.54
CA GLU A 116 -3.36 13.87 -21.98
C GLU A 116 -3.42 12.66 -21.04
N GLU A 117 -2.26 12.21 -20.51
CA GLU A 117 -2.20 11.11 -19.54
C GLU A 117 -2.77 11.50 -18.15
N VAL A 118 -2.75 12.78 -17.81
CA VAL A 118 -3.36 13.30 -16.59
C VAL A 118 -4.89 13.28 -16.71
N GLY A 119 -5.43 13.62 -17.89
CA GLY A 119 -6.86 13.67 -18.14
C GLY A 119 -7.61 14.72 -17.31
N ASP A 120 -8.92 14.67 -17.35
CA ASP A 120 -9.80 15.58 -16.64
C ASP A 120 -10.15 15.12 -15.22
N TRP A 121 -10.57 16.05 -14.36
CA TRP A 121 -10.98 15.80 -12.99
C TRP A 121 -11.99 14.66 -12.82
N PRO A 122 -13.08 14.58 -13.61
CA PRO A 122 -14.07 13.50 -13.46
C PRO A 122 -13.48 12.10 -13.67
N GLU A 123 -12.59 11.95 -14.65
CA GLU A 123 -11.92 10.68 -14.94
C GLU A 123 -10.93 10.29 -13.85
N GLN A 124 -10.17 11.26 -13.34
CA GLN A 124 -9.22 11.02 -12.25
C GLN A 124 -9.93 10.61 -10.96
N ILE A 125 -11.08 11.19 -10.63
CA ILE A 125 -11.90 10.80 -9.48
C ILE A 125 -12.39 9.36 -9.63
N LYS A 126 -12.93 8.96 -10.80
CA LYS A 126 -13.34 7.57 -11.07
C LYS A 126 -12.16 6.61 -10.92
N SER A 127 -10.99 6.96 -11.45
CA SER A 127 -9.81 6.11 -11.38
C SER A 127 -9.27 5.96 -9.95
N THR A 128 -9.44 6.97 -9.09
CA THR A 128 -9.01 6.92 -7.68
C THR A 128 -9.87 6.02 -6.82
N THR A 129 -11.17 6.00 -7.02
CA THR A 129 -12.07 5.14 -6.23
C THR A 129 -11.82 3.65 -6.44
N GLU A 130 -11.28 3.27 -7.61
CA GLU A 130 -11.09 1.86 -7.99
C GLU A 130 -9.65 1.36 -7.81
N ASN A 131 -8.62 2.20 -7.98
CA ASN A 131 -7.23 1.75 -8.16
C ASN A 131 -6.14 2.58 -7.44
N TRP A 132 -6.46 3.29 -6.37
CA TRP A 132 -5.50 4.14 -5.67
C TRP A 132 -4.50 3.38 -4.78
N LYS A 133 -4.84 2.15 -4.34
CA LYS A 133 -3.95 1.33 -3.51
C LYS A 133 -2.88 0.66 -4.36
N TYR A 134 -1.65 0.68 -3.86
CA TYR A 134 -0.55 -0.01 -4.53
C TYR A 134 -0.77 -1.53 -4.50
N LYS A 135 -0.56 -2.17 -5.65
CA LYS A 135 -0.59 -3.63 -5.79
C LYS A 135 0.70 -4.12 -6.44
N PRO A 136 1.36 -5.15 -5.88
CA PRO A 136 2.52 -5.78 -6.51
C PRO A 136 2.21 -6.26 -7.92
N ARG A 137 3.15 -6.07 -8.83
CA ARG A 137 2.97 -6.41 -10.25
C ARG A 137 4.22 -7.04 -10.86
N TRP A 138 4.01 -7.93 -11.81
CA TRP A 138 5.08 -8.52 -12.62
C TRP A 138 5.50 -7.63 -13.79
N ILE A 139 4.55 -6.84 -14.30
CA ILE A 139 4.67 -6.09 -15.55
C ILE A 139 4.92 -4.61 -15.22
N LYS A 140 5.74 -3.98 -16.03
CA LYS A 140 5.97 -2.53 -16.00
C LYS A 140 4.64 -1.77 -16.21
N ARG A 141 4.31 -0.89 -15.28
CA ARG A 141 3.04 -0.15 -15.30
C ARG A 141 3.09 1.08 -16.19
N LYS A 142 4.20 1.82 -16.16
CA LYS A 142 4.43 3.05 -16.91
C LYS A 142 5.64 2.88 -17.84
N LYS A 143 5.63 3.57 -18.99
CA LYS A 143 6.77 3.55 -19.95
C LYS A 143 8.10 3.97 -19.31
N THR A 144 8.05 4.94 -18.40
CA THR A 144 9.21 5.51 -17.71
C THR A 144 9.77 4.64 -16.60
N ARG A 145 9.00 3.70 -16.09
CA ARG A 145 9.39 2.90 -14.92
C ARG A 145 10.11 1.62 -15.33
N THR A 146 11.32 1.46 -14.84
CA THR A 146 12.12 0.25 -15.07
C THR A 146 11.57 -0.95 -14.26
N LYS A 147 11.82 -2.19 -14.75
CA LYS A 147 11.49 -3.41 -14.01
C LYS A 147 12.13 -3.44 -12.61
N GLN A 148 13.28 -2.78 -12.45
CA GLN A 148 14.00 -2.75 -11.18
C GLN A 148 13.25 -1.90 -10.14
N LEU A 149 12.75 -0.72 -10.50
CA LEU A 149 11.96 0.11 -9.60
C LEU A 149 10.67 -0.60 -9.18
N GLN A 150 9.99 -1.24 -10.13
CA GLN A 150 8.81 -2.04 -9.82
C GLN A 150 9.11 -3.16 -8.81
N ARG A 151 10.24 -3.84 -8.95
CA ARG A 151 10.67 -4.90 -8.03
C ARG A 151 10.98 -4.37 -6.63
N LEU A 152 11.58 -3.20 -6.52
CA LEU A 152 11.83 -2.56 -5.22
C LEU A 152 10.52 -2.15 -4.54
N ASN A 153 9.58 -1.57 -5.27
CA ASN A 153 8.25 -1.25 -4.75
C ASN A 153 7.49 -2.49 -4.27
N ASN A 154 7.61 -3.61 -5.00
CA ASN A 154 7.02 -4.88 -4.56
C ASN A 154 7.63 -5.38 -3.25
N ILE A 155 8.93 -5.18 -3.05
CA ILE A 155 9.60 -5.55 -1.79
C ILE A 155 9.17 -4.61 -0.66
N ILE A 156 9.03 -3.31 -0.89
CA ILE A 156 8.47 -2.36 0.09
C ILE A 156 7.09 -2.84 0.53
N TRP A 157 6.23 -3.19 -0.41
CA TRP A 157 4.91 -3.73 -0.11
C TRP A 157 5.00 -4.98 0.79
N LEU A 158 5.92 -5.91 0.48
CA LEU A 158 6.09 -7.15 1.24
C LEU A 158 6.53 -6.90 2.69
N ILE A 159 7.42 -5.92 2.91
CA ILE A 159 7.90 -5.53 4.25
C ILE A 159 6.76 -4.87 5.03
N CYS A 160 6.04 -3.96 4.41
CA CYS A 160 4.90 -3.27 5.02
C CYS A 160 3.78 -4.22 5.47
N TRP A 161 3.72 -5.39 4.86
CA TRP A 161 2.83 -6.47 5.25
C TRP A 161 3.40 -7.41 6.33
N ASN A 162 4.59 -7.13 6.84
CA ASN A 162 5.31 -7.99 7.77
C ASN A 162 5.47 -9.43 7.25
N ARG A 163 5.69 -9.60 5.94
CA ARG A 163 5.79 -10.90 5.25
C ARG A 163 7.23 -11.30 4.88
N ALA A 164 8.20 -10.48 5.23
CA ALA A 164 9.61 -10.78 5.10
C ALA A 164 10.36 -10.35 6.36
N SER A 165 11.36 -11.11 6.78
CA SER A 165 12.21 -10.70 7.88
C SER A 165 13.21 -9.64 7.42
N ASP A 166 13.54 -8.71 8.32
CA ASP A 166 14.44 -7.60 8.03
C ASP A 166 15.82 -8.08 7.57
N ARG A 167 16.34 -9.19 8.16
CA ARG A 167 17.61 -9.79 7.76
C ARG A 167 17.62 -10.25 6.31
N VAL A 168 16.57 -10.95 5.90
CA VAL A 168 16.42 -11.46 4.52
C VAL A 168 16.29 -10.31 3.53
N VAL A 169 15.55 -9.26 3.89
CA VAL A 169 15.41 -8.06 3.06
C VAL A 169 16.73 -7.31 2.93
N LYS A 170 17.42 -7.06 4.04
CA LYS A 170 18.75 -6.42 4.03
C LYS A 170 19.72 -7.19 3.12
N TYR A 171 19.79 -8.50 3.27
CA TYR A 171 20.66 -9.33 2.43
C TYR A 171 20.27 -9.25 0.94
N GLY A 172 18.99 -9.41 0.60
CA GLY A 172 18.52 -9.39 -0.78
C GLY A 172 18.66 -8.05 -1.49
N VAL A 173 18.37 -6.94 -0.78
CA VAL A 173 18.33 -5.60 -1.40
C VAL A 173 19.71 -4.93 -1.42
N PHE A 174 20.49 -5.08 -0.36
CA PHE A 174 21.77 -4.37 -0.17
C PHE A 174 22.98 -5.27 -0.41
N GLY A 175 22.81 -6.59 -0.45
CA GLY A 175 23.89 -7.53 -0.74
C GLY A 175 24.37 -7.44 -2.20
N LYS A 176 25.66 -7.75 -2.42
CA LYS A 176 26.30 -7.71 -3.74
C LYS A 176 26.57 -9.10 -4.32
N SER A 177 26.33 -10.17 -3.58
CA SER A 177 26.61 -11.55 -3.97
C SER A 177 25.57 -12.13 -4.94
N ILE A 178 25.87 -13.24 -5.58
CA ILE A 178 24.92 -14.01 -6.40
C ILE A 178 23.74 -14.46 -5.52
N GLY A 179 24.03 -14.93 -4.30
CA GLY A 179 23.00 -15.35 -3.34
C GLY A 179 22.04 -14.22 -2.98
N SER A 180 22.52 -12.98 -2.82
CA SER A 180 21.64 -11.83 -2.57
C SER A 180 20.71 -11.52 -3.75
N ARG A 181 21.18 -11.70 -4.99
CA ARG A 181 20.34 -11.56 -6.19
C ARG A 181 19.24 -12.61 -6.24
N ILE A 182 19.54 -13.84 -5.88
CA ILE A 182 18.55 -14.94 -5.79
C ILE A 182 17.48 -14.57 -4.74
N VAL A 183 17.91 -14.12 -3.55
CA VAL A 183 16.99 -13.70 -2.49
C VAL A 183 16.14 -12.50 -2.93
N PHE A 184 16.70 -11.52 -3.63
CA PHE A 184 15.97 -10.40 -4.21
C PHE A 184 14.86 -10.86 -5.16
N HIS A 185 15.16 -11.82 -6.05
CA HIS A 185 14.16 -12.39 -6.96
C HIS A 185 13.09 -13.18 -6.22
N TYR A 186 13.47 -13.99 -5.24
CA TYR A 186 12.53 -14.72 -4.39
C TYR A 186 11.55 -13.78 -3.67
N LEU A 187 12.05 -12.69 -3.06
CA LEU A 187 11.20 -11.71 -2.39
C LEU A 187 10.19 -11.09 -3.36
N ASN A 188 10.61 -10.84 -4.60
CA ASN A 188 9.73 -10.28 -5.62
C ASN A 188 8.63 -11.26 -6.04
N ILE A 189 8.98 -12.51 -6.29
CA ILE A 189 8.01 -13.58 -6.60
C ILE A 189 7.00 -13.70 -5.46
N LYS A 190 7.48 -13.75 -4.22
CA LYS A 190 6.63 -13.82 -3.03
C LYS A 190 5.67 -12.63 -2.92
N ALA A 191 6.15 -11.40 -3.18
CA ALA A 191 5.31 -10.21 -3.15
C ALA A 191 4.20 -10.28 -4.21
N CYS A 192 4.53 -10.65 -5.44
CA CYS A 192 3.56 -10.75 -6.52
C CYS A 192 2.50 -11.82 -6.26
N LEU A 193 2.90 -13.00 -5.80
CA LEU A 193 1.98 -14.09 -5.46
C LEU A 193 1.04 -13.67 -4.34
N LEU A 194 1.56 -13.11 -3.25
CA LEU A 194 0.74 -12.62 -2.14
C LEU A 194 -0.16 -11.46 -2.58
N GLY A 195 0.32 -10.53 -3.38
CA GLY A 195 -0.46 -9.42 -3.91
C GLY A 195 -1.62 -9.87 -4.80
N THR A 196 -1.43 -10.95 -5.56
CA THR A 196 -2.50 -11.57 -6.35
C THR A 196 -3.57 -12.20 -5.46
N ILE A 197 -3.15 -12.93 -4.41
CA ILE A 197 -4.05 -13.63 -3.49
C ILE A 197 -4.82 -12.64 -2.60
N VAL A 198 -4.15 -11.61 -2.10
CA VAL A 198 -4.67 -10.74 -1.03
C VAL A 198 -5.29 -9.44 -1.55
N GLY A 199 -5.11 -9.13 -2.82
CA GLY A 199 -5.75 -7.96 -3.45
C GLY A 199 -5.14 -6.60 -3.12
N GLY A 200 -3.97 -6.53 -2.49
CA GLY A 200 -3.18 -5.30 -2.38
C GLY A 200 -3.49 -4.35 -1.23
N ASP A 201 -4.31 -4.74 -0.26
CA ASP A 201 -4.59 -3.91 0.92
C ASP A 201 -3.73 -4.34 2.13
N ALA A 202 -2.67 -3.59 2.41
CA ALA A 202 -1.71 -3.90 3.49
C ALA A 202 -2.25 -3.62 4.90
N ASN A 203 -3.47 -3.13 5.01
CA ASN A 203 -3.84 -2.36 6.18
C ASN A 203 -4.51 -3.09 7.29
N GLN A 204 -4.64 -4.39 7.25
CA GLN A 204 -5.60 -4.80 8.24
C GLN A 204 -5.25 -5.98 9.09
N HIS A 205 -5.64 -5.84 10.33
CA HIS A 205 -6.06 -6.84 11.31
C HIS A 205 -5.40 -8.23 11.15
N SER A 206 -5.36 -9.02 12.13
CA SER A 206 -4.66 -10.30 12.23
C SER A 206 -4.50 -11.03 10.88
N ARG A 207 -3.33 -11.60 10.63
CA ARG A 207 -2.93 -12.32 9.39
C ARG A 207 -4.03 -13.21 8.79
N TRP A 208 -4.86 -13.78 9.64
CA TRP A 208 -5.96 -14.68 9.29
C TRP A 208 -7.22 -13.94 8.84
N HIS A 209 -7.57 -12.82 9.49
CA HIS A 209 -8.74 -12.04 9.11
C HIS A 209 -8.64 -11.57 7.65
N TYR A 210 -7.44 -11.14 7.25
CA TYR A 210 -7.24 -10.63 5.90
C TYR A 210 -7.23 -11.73 4.84
N LEU A 211 -6.56 -12.85 5.12
CA LEU A 211 -6.51 -13.99 4.20
C LEU A 211 -7.91 -14.59 3.98
N PHE A 212 -8.72 -14.60 5.02
CA PHE A 212 -10.01 -15.28 5.00
C PHE A 212 -11.21 -14.37 4.75
N TYR A 213 -11.15 -13.06 5.07
CA TYR A 213 -12.32 -12.19 5.02
C TYR A 213 -12.30 -11.14 3.90
N THR A 214 -11.15 -10.83 3.30
CA THR A 214 -11.05 -9.82 2.25
C THR A 214 -10.81 -10.37 0.86
N ASN A 215 -10.30 -11.59 0.75
CA ASN A 215 -10.17 -12.26 -0.54
C ASN A 215 -11.53 -12.84 -0.95
N LYS A 216 -12.03 -12.42 -2.13
CA LYS A 216 -13.32 -12.89 -2.64
C LYS A 216 -13.41 -14.42 -2.76
N TRP A 217 -12.31 -15.10 -3.04
CA TRP A 217 -12.24 -16.54 -3.21
C TRP A 217 -12.28 -17.33 -1.89
N THR A 218 -11.81 -16.73 -0.80
CA THR A 218 -11.78 -17.37 0.52
C THR A 218 -12.83 -16.81 1.47
N ALA A 219 -13.14 -15.50 1.37
CA ALA A 219 -14.10 -14.85 2.24
C ALA A 219 -15.53 -15.34 2.05
N TYR A 220 -15.95 -15.54 0.81
CA TYR A 220 -17.32 -16.01 0.53
C TYR A 220 -17.56 -17.43 1.03
N PRO A 221 -16.72 -18.43 0.73
CA PRO A 221 -16.91 -19.79 1.28
C PRO A 221 -16.89 -19.83 2.80
N LEU A 222 -15.95 -19.12 3.45
CA LEU A 222 -15.84 -19.15 4.91
C LEU A 222 -17.00 -18.42 5.62
N GLN A 223 -17.43 -17.29 5.08
CA GLN A 223 -18.62 -16.61 5.61
C GLN A 223 -19.88 -17.47 5.41
N THR A 224 -19.95 -18.19 4.30
CA THR A 224 -21.05 -19.15 4.04
C THR A 224 -21.00 -20.30 5.04
N LEU A 225 -19.83 -20.91 5.26
CA LEU A 225 -19.64 -21.96 6.26
C LEU A 225 -19.98 -21.48 7.67
N LYS A 226 -19.56 -20.26 8.05
CA LYS A 226 -19.91 -19.66 9.34
C LYS A 226 -21.41 -19.46 9.50
N LEU A 227 -22.10 -18.99 8.45
CA LEU A 227 -23.55 -18.82 8.49
C LEU A 227 -24.29 -20.15 8.54
N LEU A 228 -23.78 -21.19 7.89
CA LEU A 228 -24.30 -22.56 7.98
C LEU A 228 -24.10 -23.14 9.39
N SER A 229 -22.89 -23.01 9.97
CA SER A 229 -22.58 -23.53 11.30
C SER A 229 -23.35 -22.84 12.42
N THR A 230 -23.73 -21.57 12.23
CA THR A 230 -24.53 -20.81 13.22
C THR A 230 -26.04 -20.91 12.99
N GLY A 231 -26.50 -21.68 12.00
CA GLY A 231 -27.91 -21.82 11.67
C GLY A 231 -28.60 -20.55 11.15
N ASN A 232 -27.84 -19.53 10.75
CA ASN A 232 -28.39 -18.24 10.33
C ASN A 232 -28.76 -18.24 8.84
N PHE A 233 -29.76 -19.09 8.50
CA PHE A 233 -30.22 -19.32 7.12
C PHE A 233 -30.82 -18.05 6.46
N LYS A 234 -31.41 -17.14 7.24
CA LYS A 234 -31.96 -15.87 6.71
C LYS A 234 -30.86 -14.95 6.17
N GLN A 235 -29.75 -14.79 6.87
CA GLN A 235 -28.60 -14.03 6.39
C GLN A 235 -27.87 -14.73 5.23
N LEU A 236 -27.85 -16.05 5.23
CA LEU A 236 -27.28 -16.84 4.14
C LEU A 236 -28.06 -16.62 2.84
N SER A 237 -29.39 -16.72 2.89
CA SER A 237 -30.28 -16.47 1.74
C SER A 237 -30.11 -15.06 1.18
N LEU A 238 -30.09 -14.04 2.04
CA LEU A 238 -29.86 -12.64 1.62
C LEU A 238 -28.51 -12.44 0.93
N LYS A 239 -27.46 -13.13 1.40
CA LYS A 239 -26.13 -13.06 0.81
C LYS A 239 -26.03 -13.76 -0.53
N LEU A 240 -26.62 -14.93 -0.66
CA LEU A 240 -26.68 -15.68 -1.92
C LEU A 240 -27.49 -14.92 -2.98
N ASN A 241 -28.61 -14.32 -2.60
CA ASN A 241 -29.40 -13.46 -3.50
C ASN A 241 -28.62 -12.22 -3.97
N LYS A 242 -27.83 -11.56 -3.09
CA LYS A 242 -26.95 -10.45 -3.50
C LYS A 242 -25.85 -10.89 -4.47
N ILE A 243 -25.27 -12.06 -4.28
CA ILE A 243 -24.25 -12.61 -5.19
C ILE A 243 -24.89 -12.94 -6.54
N TRP A 244 -26.05 -13.58 -6.52
CA TRP A 244 -26.80 -13.93 -7.73
C TRP A 244 -27.20 -12.69 -8.53
N LEU A 245 -27.77 -11.66 -7.89
CA LEU A 245 -28.14 -10.39 -8.53
C LEU A 245 -26.93 -9.70 -9.16
N ARG A 246 -25.77 -9.66 -8.47
CA ARG A 246 -24.53 -9.08 -9.03
C ARG A 246 -23.98 -9.87 -10.22
N THR A 247 -24.17 -11.17 -10.25
CA THR A 247 -23.75 -12.03 -11.37
C THR A 247 -24.71 -11.88 -12.55
N ALA A 248 -26.01 -11.84 -12.29
CA ALA A 248 -27.04 -11.61 -13.29
C ALA A 248 -26.92 -10.21 -13.95
N MET A 249 -26.67 -9.15 -13.15
CA MET A 249 -26.45 -7.80 -13.68
C MET A 249 -25.17 -7.69 -14.53
N LYS A 250 -24.12 -8.44 -14.21
CA LYS A 250 -22.90 -8.48 -15.05
C LYS A 250 -23.10 -9.24 -16.35
N SER A 251 -23.96 -10.25 -16.38
CA SER A 251 -24.30 -10.95 -17.61
C SER A 251 -25.21 -10.12 -18.52
N SER A 252 -26.19 -9.38 -17.98
CA SER A 252 -27.05 -8.49 -18.74
C SER A 252 -26.30 -7.33 -19.40
N VAL A 253 -25.30 -6.74 -18.69
CA VAL A 253 -24.44 -5.68 -19.27
C VAL A 253 -23.57 -6.22 -20.42
N LYS A 254 -23.18 -7.49 -20.36
CA LYS A 254 -22.40 -8.12 -21.45
C LYS A 254 -23.26 -8.39 -22.71
N TRP A 255 -24.55 -8.62 -22.55
CA TRP A 255 -25.48 -8.83 -23.67
C TRP A 255 -25.82 -7.52 -24.38
N ASN A 256 -25.99 -6.41 -23.66
CA ASN A 256 -26.32 -5.11 -24.26
C ASN A 256 -25.12 -4.44 -24.99
N ASN A 257 -23.90 -4.99 -24.89
CA ASN A 257 -22.74 -4.54 -25.64
C ASN A 257 -22.43 -5.40 -26.87
N LEU A 258 -23.31 -6.36 -27.22
CA LEU A 258 -23.18 -7.27 -28.38
C LEU A 258 -24.34 -7.12 -29.38
N THR A 259 -25.25 -6.19 -29.14
CA THR A 259 -26.29 -5.72 -30.06
C THR A 259 -26.05 -4.26 -30.41
#